data_925dd0326d08e222aea53a3455b5ddd8
#
_entry.id   925dd0326d08e222aea53a3455b5ddd8
#
_cell.length_a   1.000
_cell.length_b   1.000
_cell.length_c   1.000
_cell.angle_alpha   90.00
_cell.angle_beta   90.00
_cell.angle_gamma   90.00
#
_symmetry.space_group_name_H-M   'P 1'
#
loop_
_entity.id
_entity.type
_entity.pdbx_description
1 polymer ?
#
loop_
_entity_poly.entity_id
_entity_poly.type
_entity_poly.pdbx_seq_one_letter_code
_entity_poly.pdbx_strand_id
1 'polypeptide(L)'
;MISTARYPTPNASKYVQQLAKHFAHKIEVRSDADLAAFEMEAGSVRLRAEDGTFVARVEAEDAKGVINLRYVIDKHLVIFAFRDGFTGLEWRMTDE
;
A
#
# COMPACT_ATOMS: atom_id res chain seq x y z
N MET A 1 -8.16 5.18 12.91
CA MET A 1 -8.58 3.90 12.32
C MET A 1 -7.48 3.35 11.43
N ILE A 2 -7.19 2.08 11.56
CA ILE A 2 -6.11 1.40 10.85
C ILE A 2 -6.67 0.23 10.06
N SER A 3 -6.18 0.06 8.84
CA SER A 3 -6.52 -1.08 8.03
C SER A 3 -5.26 -1.69 7.43
N THR A 4 -5.19 -3.00 7.37
CA THR A 4 -4.05 -3.71 6.83
C THR A 4 -4.49 -4.73 5.79
N ALA A 5 -3.57 -5.04 4.87
CA ALA A 5 -3.79 -6.06 3.87
C ALA A 5 -2.47 -6.79 3.60
N ARG A 6 -2.55 -8.06 3.29
CA ARG A 6 -1.41 -8.90 2.95
C ARG A 6 -1.67 -9.57 1.61
N TYR A 7 -0.67 -9.56 0.76
CA TYR A 7 -0.78 -10.19 -0.55
C TYR A 7 0.48 -11.03 -0.79
N PRO A 8 0.39 -12.36 -0.67
CA PRO A 8 1.53 -13.24 -0.93
C PRO A 8 1.95 -13.14 -2.40
N THR A 9 3.19 -12.80 -2.64
CA THR A 9 3.74 -12.69 -3.99
C THR A 9 5.26 -12.66 -3.93
N PRO A 10 5.95 -13.36 -4.85
CA PRO A 10 7.41 -13.26 -4.92
C PRO A 10 7.88 -11.89 -5.40
N ASN A 11 6.97 -11.05 -5.89
CA ASN A 11 7.29 -9.72 -6.40
C ASN A 11 7.03 -8.61 -5.39
N ALA A 12 6.92 -8.94 -4.09
CA ALA A 12 6.56 -7.96 -3.07
C ALA A 12 7.48 -6.73 -3.05
N SER A 13 8.80 -6.93 -3.04
CA SER A 13 9.76 -5.81 -3.05
C SER A 13 9.63 -4.96 -4.30
N LYS A 14 9.43 -5.61 -5.45
CA LYS A 14 9.24 -4.91 -6.71
C LYS A 14 8.02 -3.98 -6.66
N TYR A 15 6.92 -4.46 -6.10
CA TYR A 15 5.70 -3.65 -6.02
C TYR A 15 5.84 -2.50 -5.03
N VAL A 16 6.51 -2.72 -3.89
CA VAL A 16 6.81 -1.64 -2.95
C VAL A 16 7.60 -0.53 -3.67
N GLN A 17 8.64 -0.90 -4.42
CA GLN A 17 9.48 0.06 -5.11
C GLN A 17 8.74 0.79 -6.23
N GLN A 18 7.91 0.08 -6.99
CA GLN A 18 7.12 0.68 -8.07
C GLN A 18 6.13 1.69 -7.54
N LEU A 19 5.44 1.37 -6.44
CA LEU A 19 4.51 2.29 -5.81
C LEU A 19 5.25 3.49 -5.21
N ALA A 20 6.38 3.26 -4.55
CA ALA A 20 7.19 4.34 -3.98
C ALA A 20 7.62 5.34 -5.07
N LYS A 21 8.11 4.85 -6.20
CA LYS A 21 8.50 5.70 -7.33
C LYS A 21 7.31 6.47 -7.88
N HIS A 22 6.18 5.80 -8.02
CA HIS A 22 4.98 6.43 -8.57
C HIS A 22 4.52 7.61 -7.71
N PHE A 23 4.42 7.39 -6.39
CA PHE A 23 3.97 8.44 -5.49
C PHE A 23 5.02 9.54 -5.28
N ALA A 24 6.30 9.23 -5.41
CA ALA A 24 7.38 10.21 -5.24
C ALA A 24 7.34 11.33 -6.26
N HIS A 25 6.63 11.15 -7.38
CA HIS A 25 6.45 12.21 -8.37
C HIS A 25 5.57 13.35 -7.86
N LYS A 26 4.76 13.12 -6.84
CA LYS A 26 3.78 14.08 -6.36
C LYS A 26 3.92 14.43 -4.88
N ILE A 27 4.46 13.52 -4.09
CA ILE A 27 4.57 13.69 -2.63
C ILE A 27 5.90 13.15 -2.15
N GLU A 28 6.27 13.54 -0.93
CA GLU A 28 7.49 13.03 -0.29
C GLU A 28 7.27 11.58 0.12
N VAL A 29 8.19 10.70 -0.27
CA VAL A 29 8.14 9.29 0.05
C VAL A 29 9.45 8.89 0.72
N ARG A 30 9.37 8.22 1.86
CA ARG A 30 10.54 7.59 2.50
C ARG A 30 10.54 6.14 2.08
N SER A 31 11.62 5.68 1.48
CA SER A 31 11.67 4.31 1.00
C SER A 31 13.06 3.72 1.07
N ASP A 32 13.10 2.40 1.14
CA ASP A 32 14.30 1.60 0.91
C ASP A 32 13.88 0.40 0.06
N ALA A 33 14.69 -0.66 0.00
CA ALA A 33 14.40 -1.80 -0.87
C ALA A 33 13.06 -2.47 -0.56
N ASP A 34 12.67 -2.51 0.73
CA ASP A 34 11.52 -3.28 1.18
C ASP A 34 10.44 -2.46 1.89
N LEU A 35 10.64 -1.15 2.00
CA LEU A 35 9.74 -0.28 2.75
C LEU A 35 9.42 0.99 1.98
N ALA A 36 8.19 1.45 2.11
CA ALA A 36 7.81 2.79 1.66
C ALA A 36 6.81 3.37 2.65
N ALA A 37 6.97 4.65 2.97
CA ALA A 37 6.07 5.35 3.89
C ALA A 37 5.81 6.75 3.36
N PHE A 38 4.55 7.16 3.36
CA PHE A 38 4.18 8.50 2.90
C PHE A 38 2.87 8.96 3.53
N GLU A 39 2.69 10.29 3.51
CA GLU A 39 1.48 10.93 4.03
C GLU A 39 0.66 11.46 2.87
N MET A 40 -0.65 11.28 2.96
CA MET A 40 -1.61 11.84 2.02
C MET A 40 -2.63 12.67 2.80
N GLU A 41 -3.44 13.45 2.10
CA GLU A 41 -4.46 14.26 2.78
C GLU A 41 -5.38 13.40 3.65
N ALA A 42 -5.73 12.21 3.17
CA ALA A 42 -6.64 11.30 3.90
C ALA A 42 -5.99 10.60 5.09
N GLY A 43 -4.67 10.51 5.14
CA GLY A 43 -3.95 9.84 6.22
C GLY A 43 -2.61 9.30 5.78
N SER A 44 -2.08 8.32 6.50
CA SER A 44 -0.75 7.77 6.25
C SER A 44 -0.79 6.38 5.65
N VAL A 45 0.26 6.05 4.89
CA VAL A 45 0.40 4.76 4.23
C VAL A 45 1.79 4.20 4.52
N ARG A 46 1.84 2.90 4.82
CA ARG A 46 3.09 2.15 4.93
C ARG A 46 2.98 0.88 4.11
N LEU A 47 3.98 0.64 3.29
CA LEU A 47 4.07 -0.54 2.43
C LEU A 47 5.37 -1.26 2.76
N ARG A 48 5.34 -2.59 2.82
CA ARG A 48 6.56 -3.35 3.01
C ARG A 48 6.49 -4.71 2.34
N ALA A 49 7.66 -5.23 2.02
CA ALA A 49 7.82 -6.60 1.54
C ALA A 49 8.42 -7.42 2.68
N GLU A 50 7.76 -8.51 3.05
CA GLU A 50 8.13 -9.31 4.20
C GLU A 50 7.82 -10.78 3.92
N ASP A 51 8.87 -11.61 3.91
CA ASP A 51 8.73 -13.06 3.75
C ASP A 51 7.85 -13.47 2.57
N GLY A 52 8.12 -12.89 1.39
CA GLY A 52 7.34 -13.22 0.19
C GLY A 52 5.92 -12.69 0.22
N THR A 53 5.68 -11.62 0.95
CA THR A 53 4.34 -11.02 1.08
C THR A 53 4.44 -9.50 0.97
N PHE A 54 3.55 -8.93 0.18
CA PHE A 54 3.34 -7.49 0.13
C PHE A 54 2.37 -7.13 1.26
N VAL A 55 2.78 -6.20 2.12
CA VAL A 55 1.96 -5.77 3.26
C VAL A 55 1.67 -4.28 3.15
N ALA A 56 0.40 -3.92 3.23
CA ALA A 56 -0.02 -2.52 3.21
C ALA A 56 -0.73 -2.18 4.51
N ARG A 57 -0.44 -1.00 5.05
CA ARG A 57 -1.08 -0.49 6.27
C ARG A 57 -1.45 0.96 6.01
N VAL A 58 -2.72 1.27 6.21
CA VAL A 58 -3.22 2.64 6.09
C VAL A 58 -3.83 3.08 7.41
N GLU A 59 -3.69 4.36 7.72
CA GLU A 59 -4.21 4.94 8.95
C GLU A 59 -4.85 6.29 8.64
N ALA A 60 -6.07 6.50 9.11
CA ALA A 60 -6.82 7.74 8.93
C ALA A 60 -7.67 8.02 10.16
N GLU A 61 -8.17 9.24 10.26
CA GLU A 61 -9.00 9.64 11.40
C GLU A 61 -10.39 9.01 11.39
N ASP A 62 -10.90 8.69 10.20
CA ASP A 62 -12.25 8.16 10.06
C ASP A 62 -12.34 7.10 8.96
N ALA A 63 -13.52 6.49 8.85
CA ALA A 63 -13.77 5.43 7.88
C ALA A 63 -13.63 5.92 6.44
N LYS A 64 -14.05 7.13 6.16
CA LYS A 64 -13.95 7.71 4.82
C LYS A 64 -12.50 7.82 4.38
N GLY A 65 -11.63 8.26 5.26
CA GLY A 65 -10.20 8.35 4.99
C GLY A 65 -9.58 6.98 4.72
N VAL A 66 -9.96 5.97 5.52
CA VAL A 66 -9.48 4.60 5.33
C VAL A 66 -9.90 4.07 3.96
N ILE A 67 -11.17 4.24 3.60
CA ILE A 67 -11.68 3.78 2.30
C ILE A 67 -10.92 4.45 1.15
N ASN A 68 -10.69 5.75 1.28
CA ASN A 68 -9.96 6.52 0.28
C ASN A 68 -8.53 6.00 0.09
N LEU A 69 -7.83 5.77 1.21
CA LEU A 69 -6.45 5.27 1.14
C LEU A 69 -6.40 3.85 0.55
N ARG A 70 -7.32 2.96 0.93
CA ARG A 70 -7.42 1.63 0.35
C ARG A 70 -7.57 1.69 -1.16
N TYR A 71 -8.48 2.53 -1.61
CA TYR A 71 -8.75 2.69 -3.03
C TYR A 71 -7.52 3.18 -3.79
N VAL A 72 -6.82 4.15 -3.23
CA VAL A 72 -5.61 4.70 -3.86
C VAL A 72 -4.54 3.61 -4.04
N ILE A 73 -4.32 2.80 -3.03
CA ILE A 73 -3.34 1.72 -3.12
C ILE A 73 -3.78 0.66 -4.14
N ASP A 74 -5.02 0.19 -4.05
CA ASP A 74 -5.53 -0.83 -4.98
C ASP A 74 -5.50 -0.36 -6.43
N LYS A 75 -5.93 0.87 -6.66
CA LYS A 75 -5.98 1.45 -8.00
C LYS A 75 -4.60 1.48 -8.67
N HIS A 76 -3.57 1.81 -7.91
CA HIS A 76 -2.23 1.89 -8.47
C HIS A 76 -1.53 0.53 -8.51
N LEU A 77 -1.78 -0.31 -7.50
CA LEU A 77 -1.16 -1.63 -7.46
C LEU A 77 -1.64 -2.52 -8.62
N VAL A 78 -2.91 -2.43 -8.99
CA VAL A 78 -3.43 -3.24 -10.09
C VAL A 78 -2.69 -2.97 -11.40
N ILE A 79 -2.20 -1.75 -11.59
CA ILE A 79 -1.44 -1.39 -12.80
C ILE A 79 -0.12 -2.17 -12.87
N PHE A 80 0.53 -2.37 -11.73
CA PHE A 80 1.83 -3.05 -11.67
C PHE A 80 1.69 -4.57 -11.54
N ALA A 81 0.62 -5.05 -10.91
CA ALA A 81 0.46 -6.45 -10.54
C ALA A 81 -0.58 -7.21 -11.39
N PHE A 82 -1.07 -6.61 -12.47
CA PHE A 82 -2.13 -7.23 -13.26
C PHE A 82 -1.72 -8.59 -13.84
N ARG A 83 -0.43 -8.80 -14.13
CA ARG A 83 0.07 -10.07 -14.67
C ARG A 83 0.05 -11.20 -13.65
N ASP A 84 -0.01 -10.87 -12.36
CA ASP A 84 -0.18 -11.85 -11.29
C ASP A 84 -1.65 -12.19 -11.08
N GLY A 85 -2.55 -11.63 -11.88
CA GLY A 85 -3.98 -11.79 -11.69
C GLY A 85 -4.54 -10.96 -10.54
N PHE A 86 -3.81 -9.94 -10.10
CA PHE A 86 -4.22 -9.10 -8.98
C PHE A 86 -5.46 -8.29 -9.33
N THR A 87 -6.46 -8.32 -8.45
CA THR A 87 -7.72 -7.60 -8.63
C THR A 87 -8.06 -6.65 -7.47
N GLY A 88 -7.30 -6.70 -6.41
CA GLY A 88 -7.49 -5.86 -5.22
C GLY A 88 -6.96 -6.56 -3.99
N LEU A 89 -6.60 -5.79 -2.99
CA LEU A 89 -6.12 -6.33 -1.71
C LEU A 89 -7.30 -6.74 -0.83
N GLU A 90 -7.08 -7.72 0.01
CA GLU A 90 -8.06 -8.11 1.02
C GLU A 90 -7.77 -7.33 2.30
N TRP A 91 -8.45 -6.21 2.43
CA TRP A 91 -8.25 -5.31 3.55
C TRP A 91 -9.03 -5.75 4.78
N ARG A 92 -8.42 -5.55 5.94
CA ARG A 92 -9.06 -5.80 7.22
C ARG A 92 -8.87 -4.59 8.12
N MET A 93 -9.85 -4.30 8.95
CA MET A 93 -9.68 -3.30 10.00
C MET A 93 -8.83 -3.90 11.11
N THR A 94 -7.92 -3.11 11.64
CA THR A 94 -6.97 -3.54 12.66
C THR A 94 -7.22 -2.76 13.94
N ASP A 95 -7.30 -3.46 15.06
CA ASP A 95 -7.42 -2.82 16.37
C ASP A 95 -6.04 -2.47 16.91
N GLU A 96 -5.81 -1.20 17.10
CA GLU A 96 -4.59 -0.71 17.75
C GLU A 96 -4.87 0.50 18.59
#